data_e253715309a017fd21f5d3734e9f5351
#
_entry.id   e253715309a017fd21f5d3734e9f5351
#
_cell.length_a   1.000
_cell.length_b   1.000
_cell.length_c   1.000
_cell.angle_alpha   90.00
_cell.angle_beta   90.00
_cell.angle_gamma   90.00
#
_symmetry.space_group_name_H-M   'P 1'
#
loop_
_entity.id
_entity.type
_entity.pdbx_description
1 polymer ?
#
loop_
_entity_poly.entity_id
_entity_poly.type
_entity_poly.pdbx_seq_one_letter_code
_entity_poly.pdbx_strand_id
1 'polypeptide(L)'
;MTRTTTRPQLDGENPWPGLESFQEDERAYFFGRERESEALLQHVLDAAVAVLYGRSGLGKTSLLRAGLFPWLREQRLLPEQHFLPVYVRFEVKPGAPPLARQLHQSVHDSIQAELPGAVLPSDEESLWEYLHRRDIELRNAEND
;
A
#
# COMPACT_ATOMS: atom_id res chain seq x y z
N MET A 1 4.09 26.00 17.48
CA MET A 1 3.24 25.06 18.25
C MET A 1 2.63 24.08 17.25
N THR A 2 3.28 22.94 17.08
CA THR A 2 2.83 21.88 16.18
C THR A 2 1.74 21.10 16.91
N ARG A 3 0.48 21.27 16.54
CA ARG A 3 -0.60 20.41 17.01
C ARG A 3 -0.36 19.02 16.42
N THR A 4 0.17 18.13 17.22
CA THR A 4 0.10 16.69 16.94
C THR A 4 -1.36 16.30 17.10
N THR A 5 -2.10 16.34 16.01
CA THR A 5 -3.47 15.83 15.97
C THR A 5 -3.34 14.31 15.98
N THR A 6 -3.48 13.72 17.17
CA THR A 6 -3.58 12.26 17.29
C THR A 6 -4.81 11.83 16.49
N ARG A 7 -4.60 10.94 15.50
CA ARG A 7 -5.69 10.39 14.69
C ARG A 7 -6.72 9.75 15.64
N PRO A 8 -8.04 10.06 15.50
CA PRO A 8 -9.06 9.41 16.30
C PRO A 8 -9.07 7.91 16.00
N GLN A 9 -9.12 7.10 17.03
CA GLN A 9 -9.36 5.68 16.88
C GLN A 9 -10.83 5.49 16.53
N LEU A 10 -11.09 4.75 15.43
CA LEU A 10 -12.45 4.47 15.00
C LEU A 10 -13.06 3.38 15.89
N ASP A 11 -14.33 3.56 16.20
CA ASP A 11 -15.16 2.59 16.95
C ASP A 11 -16.60 2.63 16.43
N GLY A 12 -17.49 1.82 17.02
CA GLY A 12 -18.90 1.75 16.59
C GLY A 12 -19.70 3.04 16.81
N GLU A 13 -19.26 3.93 17.72
CA GLU A 13 -19.89 5.23 17.98
C GLU A 13 -19.29 6.33 17.08
N ASN A 14 -18.00 6.19 16.73
CA ASN A 14 -17.26 7.13 15.92
C ASN A 14 -16.58 6.43 14.72
N PRO A 15 -17.36 6.00 13.69
CA PRO A 15 -16.83 5.20 12.58
C PRO A 15 -16.16 6.04 11.49
N TRP A 16 -15.96 7.34 11.70
CA TRP A 16 -15.45 8.27 10.67
C TRP A 16 -14.09 8.86 11.01
N PRO A 17 -13.10 8.78 10.11
CA PRO A 17 -11.78 9.38 10.32
C PRO A 17 -11.75 10.91 10.10
N GLY A 18 -12.91 11.56 9.97
CA GLY A 18 -13.01 12.98 9.68
C GLY A 18 -12.59 13.30 8.24
N LEU A 19 -11.60 14.19 8.08
CA LEU A 19 -11.06 14.58 6.76
C LEU A 19 -9.92 13.66 6.28
N GLU A 20 -9.51 12.72 7.10
CA GLU A 20 -8.45 11.77 6.76
C GLU A 20 -8.99 10.61 5.91
N SER A 21 -8.09 9.92 5.22
CA SER A 21 -8.45 8.71 4.49
C SER A 21 -8.55 7.53 5.44
N PHE A 22 -9.52 6.63 5.22
CA PHE A 22 -9.50 5.31 5.86
C PHE A 22 -8.19 4.58 5.58
N GLN A 23 -7.66 3.92 6.60
CA GLN A 23 -6.48 3.07 6.49
C GLN A 23 -6.91 1.60 6.30
N GLU A 24 -5.94 0.74 6.08
CA GLU A 24 -6.17 -0.69 5.82
C GLU A 24 -6.81 -1.40 7.02
N ASP A 25 -6.35 -1.12 8.22
CA ASP A 25 -6.88 -1.62 9.50
C ASP A 25 -8.28 -1.08 9.85
N GLU A 26 -8.71 -0.02 9.17
CA GLU A 26 -10.04 0.58 9.31
C GLU A 26 -11.05 0.06 8.27
N ARG A 27 -10.71 -0.98 7.50
CA ARG A 27 -11.58 -1.61 6.49
C ARG A 27 -12.98 -1.90 7.01
N ALA A 28 -13.10 -2.32 8.29
CA ALA A 28 -14.38 -2.64 8.93
C ALA A 28 -15.35 -1.45 8.99
N TYR A 29 -14.86 -0.23 8.85
CA TYR A 29 -15.66 1.00 8.85
C TYR A 29 -15.83 1.61 7.45
N PHE A 30 -15.22 1.02 6.41
CA PHE A 30 -15.25 1.49 5.03
C PHE A 30 -16.37 0.83 4.24
N PHE A 31 -17.60 1.37 4.35
CA PHE A 31 -18.80 0.83 3.72
C PHE A 31 -19.24 1.60 2.47
N GLY A 32 -20.03 0.92 1.63
CA GLY A 32 -20.73 1.53 0.50
C GLY A 32 -19.86 1.76 -0.74
N ARG A 33 -18.63 1.22 -0.76
CA ARG A 33 -17.70 1.31 -1.89
C ARG A 33 -17.18 -0.07 -2.34
N GLU A 34 -17.92 -1.12 -2.00
CA GLU A 34 -17.55 -2.51 -2.29
C GLU A 34 -17.43 -2.74 -3.80
N ARG A 35 -18.38 -2.22 -4.58
CA ARG A 35 -18.39 -2.36 -6.04
C ARG A 35 -17.22 -1.66 -6.71
N GLU A 36 -16.86 -0.45 -6.23
CA GLU A 36 -15.72 0.28 -6.76
C GLU A 36 -14.40 -0.37 -6.36
N SER A 37 -14.32 -0.95 -5.15
CA SER A 37 -13.16 -1.70 -4.69
C SER A 37 -12.96 -2.96 -5.54
N GLU A 38 -14.03 -3.71 -5.80
CA GLU A 38 -14.01 -4.90 -6.65
C GLU A 38 -13.62 -4.56 -8.10
N ALA A 39 -14.22 -3.53 -8.69
CA ALA A 39 -13.88 -3.09 -10.04
C ALA A 39 -12.43 -2.65 -10.14
N LEU A 40 -11.92 -1.93 -9.13
CA LEU A 40 -10.52 -1.52 -9.09
C LEU A 40 -9.57 -2.71 -8.95
N LEU A 41 -9.92 -3.70 -8.12
CA LEU A 41 -9.18 -4.94 -7.98
C LEU A 41 -9.05 -5.66 -9.34
N GLN A 42 -10.15 -5.84 -10.06
CA GLN A 42 -10.13 -6.48 -11.39
C GLN A 42 -9.21 -5.71 -12.35
N HIS A 43 -9.31 -4.38 -12.40
CA HIS A 43 -8.44 -3.58 -13.25
C HIS A 43 -6.95 -3.72 -12.89
N VAL A 44 -6.62 -3.82 -11.61
CA VAL A 44 -5.23 -3.99 -11.15
C VAL A 44 -4.70 -5.40 -11.46
N LEU A 45 -5.55 -6.42 -11.39
CA LEU A 45 -5.17 -7.80 -11.74
C LEU A 45 -5.02 -8.00 -13.25
N ASP A 46 -5.83 -7.31 -14.04
CA ASP A 46 -5.85 -7.48 -15.50
C ASP A 46 -4.80 -6.63 -16.24
N ALA A 47 -4.26 -5.59 -15.62
CA ALA A 47 -3.39 -4.62 -16.28
C ALA A 47 -2.14 -4.29 -15.46
N ALA A 48 -1.00 -4.14 -16.13
CA ALA A 48 0.24 -3.71 -15.49
C ALA A 48 0.17 -2.29 -14.91
N VAL A 49 -0.73 -1.45 -15.40
CA VAL A 49 -0.96 -0.07 -14.92
C VAL A 49 -2.45 0.21 -14.92
N ALA A 50 -2.95 0.66 -13.77
CA ALA A 50 -4.31 1.19 -13.62
C ALA A 50 -4.25 2.64 -13.11
N VAL A 51 -5.07 3.53 -13.67
CA VAL A 51 -5.09 4.95 -13.30
C VAL A 51 -6.42 5.29 -12.64
N LEU A 52 -6.37 5.62 -11.35
CA LEU A 52 -7.50 6.11 -10.58
C LEU A 52 -7.44 7.64 -10.47
N TYR A 53 -8.35 8.34 -11.13
CA TYR A 53 -8.40 9.80 -11.12
C TYR A 53 -9.76 10.34 -10.65
N GLY A 54 -9.79 11.61 -10.31
CA GLY A 54 -11.00 12.30 -9.82
C GLY A 54 -10.65 13.48 -8.92
N ARG A 55 -11.66 14.27 -8.56
CA ARG A 55 -11.49 15.43 -7.69
C ARG A 55 -10.92 15.05 -6.31
N SER A 56 -10.24 16.00 -5.67
CA SER A 56 -9.84 15.84 -4.27
C SER A 56 -11.06 15.60 -3.38
N GLY A 57 -10.91 14.82 -2.32
CA GLY A 57 -11.99 14.52 -1.39
C GLY A 57 -12.95 13.40 -1.81
N LEU A 58 -12.81 12.81 -3.01
CA LEU A 58 -13.67 11.67 -3.45
C LEU A 58 -13.27 10.31 -2.85
N GLY A 59 -12.43 10.29 -1.82
CA GLY A 59 -12.05 9.06 -1.13
C GLY A 59 -11.14 8.12 -1.92
N LYS A 60 -10.39 8.62 -2.92
CA LYS A 60 -9.45 7.78 -3.70
C LYS A 60 -8.42 7.04 -2.84
N THR A 61 -7.84 7.75 -1.87
CA THR A 61 -6.86 7.14 -0.95
C THR A 61 -7.50 6.10 -0.04
N SER A 62 -8.73 6.36 0.43
CA SER A 62 -9.49 5.38 1.21
C SER A 62 -9.83 4.15 0.37
N LEU A 63 -10.23 4.35 -0.89
CA LEU A 63 -10.51 3.25 -1.82
C LEU A 63 -9.26 2.38 -2.07
N LEU A 64 -8.07 3.00 -2.16
CA LEU A 64 -6.82 2.25 -2.28
C LEU A 64 -6.48 1.50 -0.99
N ARG A 65 -6.47 2.20 0.16
CA ARG A 65 -5.99 1.65 1.42
C ARG A 65 -6.98 0.71 2.09
N ALA A 66 -8.23 1.14 2.29
CA ALA A 66 -9.24 0.35 2.97
C ALA A 66 -10.05 -0.56 2.02
N GLY A 67 -10.16 -0.18 0.73
CA GLY A 67 -10.83 -0.97 -0.29
C GLY A 67 -9.92 -2.00 -0.96
N LEU A 68 -8.91 -1.55 -1.73
CA LEU A 68 -8.11 -2.41 -2.61
C LEU A 68 -7.05 -3.25 -1.86
N PHE A 69 -6.26 -2.64 -0.97
CA PHE A 69 -5.10 -3.31 -0.36
C PHE A 69 -5.48 -4.57 0.43
N PRO A 70 -6.53 -4.57 1.30
CA PRO A 70 -6.95 -5.78 1.98
C PRO A 70 -7.31 -6.90 1.01
N TRP A 71 -7.97 -6.57 -0.10
CA TRP A 71 -8.34 -7.57 -1.11
C TRP A 71 -7.14 -8.11 -1.86
N LEU A 72 -6.14 -7.27 -2.19
CA LEU A 72 -4.90 -7.73 -2.80
C LEU A 72 -4.16 -8.72 -1.89
N ARG A 73 -4.12 -8.46 -0.58
CA ARG A 73 -3.49 -9.37 0.39
C ARG A 73 -4.20 -10.72 0.48
N GLU A 74 -5.50 -10.74 0.24
CA GLU A 74 -6.30 -11.97 0.21
C GLU A 74 -6.14 -12.76 -1.10
N GLN A 75 -5.68 -12.10 -2.19
CA GLN A 75 -5.44 -12.75 -3.48
C GLN A 75 -4.14 -13.56 -3.46
N ARG A 76 -4.19 -14.72 -4.10
CA ARG A 76 -3.02 -15.57 -4.31
C ARG A 76 -2.86 -15.81 -5.81
N LEU A 77 -1.70 -15.47 -6.35
CA LEU A 77 -1.34 -15.82 -7.74
C LEU A 77 -1.08 -17.33 -7.87
N LEU A 78 -0.39 -17.89 -6.89
CA LEU A 78 -0.15 -19.31 -6.67
C LEU A 78 -0.34 -19.61 -5.18
N PRO A 79 -0.44 -20.88 -4.74
CA PRO A 79 -0.68 -21.25 -3.34
C PRO A 79 0.25 -20.56 -2.33
N GLU A 80 1.49 -20.26 -2.74
CA GLU A 80 2.54 -19.67 -1.88
C GLU A 80 2.88 -18.21 -2.25
N GLN A 81 2.16 -17.60 -3.21
CA GLN A 81 2.46 -16.24 -3.68
C GLN A 81 1.36 -15.26 -3.27
N HIS A 82 1.76 -14.21 -2.58
CA HIS A 82 0.90 -13.12 -2.13
C HIS A 82 1.31 -11.79 -2.74
N PHE A 83 0.36 -10.88 -2.87
CA PHE A 83 0.67 -9.49 -3.17
C PHE A 83 1.17 -8.77 -1.93
N LEU A 84 2.20 -7.94 -2.11
CA LEU A 84 2.65 -6.96 -1.13
C LEU A 84 2.27 -5.56 -1.63
N PRO A 85 1.12 -4.99 -1.22
CA PRO A 85 0.75 -3.64 -1.60
C PRO A 85 1.67 -2.60 -0.95
N VAL A 86 2.29 -1.76 -1.76
CA VAL A 86 3.16 -0.66 -1.30
C VAL A 86 2.52 0.68 -1.64
N TYR A 87 2.18 1.48 -0.63
CA TYR A 87 1.63 2.81 -0.82
C TYR A 87 2.75 3.85 -0.85
N VAL A 88 2.86 4.56 -1.97
CA VAL A 88 3.83 5.65 -2.12
C VAL A 88 3.11 6.95 -2.42
N ARG A 89 3.38 7.99 -1.63
CA ARG A 89 2.97 9.36 -1.92
C ARG A 89 4.20 10.19 -2.22
N PHE A 90 4.44 10.45 -3.50
CA PHE A 90 5.60 11.20 -3.92
C PHE A 90 5.55 12.65 -3.46
N GLU A 91 6.65 13.11 -2.88
CA GLU A 91 6.91 14.53 -2.65
C GLU A 91 7.60 15.15 -3.87
N VAL A 92 6.96 16.19 -4.43
CA VAL A 92 7.49 16.94 -5.58
C VAL A 92 7.65 18.39 -5.14
N LYS A 93 8.70 18.68 -4.38
CA LYS A 93 9.04 20.03 -3.90
C LYS A 93 10.56 20.23 -3.98
N PRO A 94 11.06 21.49 -4.01
CA PRO A 94 12.49 21.75 -3.92
C PRO A 94 13.12 21.06 -2.72
N GLY A 95 14.22 20.31 -2.93
CA GLY A 95 14.93 19.57 -1.89
C GLY A 95 14.36 18.19 -1.55
N ALA A 96 13.25 17.77 -2.14
CA ALA A 96 12.77 16.39 -2.00
C ALA A 96 13.72 15.40 -2.68
N PRO A 97 13.86 14.17 -2.15
CA PRO A 97 14.64 13.12 -2.81
C PRO A 97 14.08 12.79 -4.20
N PRO A 98 14.90 12.26 -5.13
CA PRO A 98 14.41 11.76 -6.42
C PRO A 98 13.29 10.74 -6.24
N LEU A 99 12.31 10.70 -7.17
CA LEU A 99 11.14 9.82 -7.09
C LEU A 99 11.53 8.34 -6.99
N ALA A 100 12.58 7.93 -7.71
CA ALA A 100 13.11 6.57 -7.63
C ALA A 100 13.58 6.22 -6.21
N ARG A 101 14.23 7.16 -5.51
CA ARG A 101 14.68 6.94 -4.14
C ARG A 101 13.50 6.90 -3.16
N GLN A 102 12.47 7.71 -3.36
CA GLN A 102 11.26 7.66 -2.55
C GLN A 102 10.53 6.32 -2.72
N LEU A 103 10.44 5.82 -3.95
CA LEU A 103 9.88 4.50 -4.23
C LEU A 103 10.72 3.39 -3.59
N HIS A 104 12.04 3.42 -3.78
CA HIS A 104 12.97 2.46 -3.19
C HIS A 104 12.81 2.38 -1.67
N GLN A 105 12.78 3.53 -0.99
CA GLN A 105 12.59 3.59 0.46
C GLN A 105 11.23 3.00 0.88
N SER A 106 10.16 3.33 0.17
CA SER A 106 8.83 2.81 0.49
C SER A 106 8.73 1.29 0.32
N VAL A 107 9.39 0.72 -0.71
CA VAL A 107 9.47 -0.73 -0.91
C VAL A 107 10.30 -1.37 0.20
N HIS A 108 11.47 -0.80 0.51
CA HIS A 108 12.33 -1.27 1.60
C HIS A 108 11.57 -1.34 2.92
N ASP A 109 10.89 -0.25 3.31
CA ASP A 109 10.15 -0.16 4.58
C ASP A 109 8.97 -1.16 4.62
N SER A 110 8.27 -1.36 3.49
CA SER A 110 7.18 -2.32 3.41
C SER A 110 7.67 -3.76 3.55
N ILE A 111 8.78 -4.12 2.89
CA ILE A 111 9.36 -5.46 3.01
C ILE A 111 9.85 -5.67 4.45
N GLN A 112 10.55 -4.71 5.04
CA GLN A 112 11.04 -4.81 6.41
C GLN A 112 9.89 -5.01 7.43
N ALA A 113 8.76 -4.33 7.21
CA ALA A 113 7.63 -4.40 8.12
C ALA A 113 6.81 -5.71 7.99
N GLU A 114 6.68 -6.23 6.76
CA GLU A 114 5.74 -7.32 6.47
C GLU A 114 6.41 -8.67 6.22
N LEU A 115 7.69 -8.67 5.87
CA LEU A 115 8.47 -9.87 5.54
C LEU A 115 9.74 -9.92 6.41
N PRO A 116 9.63 -10.13 7.73
CA PRO A 116 10.77 -10.18 8.61
C PRO A 116 11.72 -11.31 8.19
N GLY A 117 12.99 -10.96 7.97
CA GLY A 117 14.02 -11.90 7.50
C GLY A 117 14.22 -11.92 5.98
N ALA A 118 13.38 -11.25 5.20
CA ALA A 118 13.64 -11.07 3.77
C ALA A 118 14.87 -10.22 3.51
N VAL A 119 15.57 -10.50 2.40
CA VAL A 119 16.68 -9.67 1.95
C VAL A 119 16.14 -8.31 1.50
N LEU A 120 16.59 -7.23 2.13
CA LEU A 120 16.16 -5.88 1.81
C LEU A 120 16.92 -5.32 0.61
N PRO A 121 16.30 -4.44 -0.21
CA PRO A 121 17.00 -3.72 -1.25
C PRO A 121 18.08 -2.81 -0.65
N SER A 122 19.29 -2.82 -1.21
CA SER A 122 20.38 -1.98 -0.76
C SER A 122 20.32 -0.59 -1.40
N ASP A 123 20.95 0.41 -0.76
CA ASP A 123 21.01 1.78 -1.31
C ASP A 123 21.81 1.88 -2.62
N GLU A 124 22.63 0.88 -2.94
CA GLU A 124 23.53 0.85 -4.09
C GLU A 124 22.89 0.18 -5.32
N GLU A 125 21.81 -0.59 -5.13
CA GLU A 125 21.09 -1.25 -6.23
C GLU A 125 19.77 -0.53 -6.56
N SER A 126 19.37 -0.58 -7.82
CA SER A 126 18.04 -0.13 -8.24
C SER A 126 16.97 -1.16 -7.86
N LEU A 127 15.71 -0.70 -7.71
CA LEU A 127 14.61 -1.64 -7.49
C LEU A 127 14.46 -2.66 -8.63
N TRP A 128 14.83 -2.27 -9.85
CA TRP A 128 14.80 -3.20 -10.99
C TRP A 128 15.81 -4.33 -10.79
N GLU A 129 17.05 -4.01 -10.41
CA GLU A 129 18.09 -5.00 -10.11
C GLU A 129 17.65 -5.89 -8.95
N TYR A 130 17.19 -5.29 -7.86
CA TYR A 130 16.68 -6.02 -6.71
C TYR A 130 15.58 -7.01 -7.09
N LEU A 131 14.52 -6.58 -7.79
CA LEU A 131 13.38 -7.43 -8.15
C LEU A 131 13.71 -8.50 -9.22
N HIS A 132 14.86 -8.38 -9.91
CA HIS A 132 15.30 -9.36 -10.92
C HIS A 132 16.43 -10.27 -10.42
N ARG A 133 16.86 -10.11 -9.19
CA ARG A 133 17.82 -11.04 -8.57
C ARG A 133 17.19 -12.41 -8.41
N ARG A 134 17.91 -13.46 -8.83
CA ARG A 134 17.42 -14.85 -8.76
C ARG A 134 17.54 -15.47 -7.36
N ASP A 135 18.32 -14.85 -6.48
CA ASP A 135 18.58 -15.28 -5.11
C ASP A 135 17.62 -14.66 -4.09
N ILE A 136 16.69 -13.81 -4.53
CA ILE A 136 15.69 -13.20 -3.66
C ILE A 136 14.41 -14.03 -3.72
N GLU A 137 14.10 -14.64 -2.59
CA GLU A 137 12.79 -15.17 -2.28
C GLU A 137 12.17 -14.30 -1.18
N LEU A 138 11.12 -13.57 -1.53
CA LEU A 138 10.33 -12.83 -0.55
C LEU A 138 9.37 -13.83 0.12
N ARG A 139 9.78 -14.42 1.23
CA ARG A 139 8.97 -15.35 2.03
C ARG A 139 8.54 -14.67 3.32
N ASN A 140 7.31 -14.90 3.75
CA ASN A 140 6.89 -14.54 5.09
C ASN A 140 7.27 -15.66 6.09
N ALA A 141 7.31 -15.31 7.38
CA ALA A 141 7.74 -16.24 8.45
C ALA A 141 6.82 -17.47 8.66
N GLU A 142 5.70 -17.54 7.94
CA GLU A 142 4.73 -18.67 8.04
C GLU A 142 4.98 -19.78 7.00
N ASN A 143 5.92 -19.55 6.07
CA ASN A 143 6.23 -20.49 4.97
C ASN A 143 7.64 -21.08 5.11
N ASP A 144 7.96 -21.60 6.29
CA ASP A 144 9.11 -22.50 6.50
C ASP A 144 8.75 -23.95 6.15
#